data_488c718d768fbd6d97200695debded43
#
_entry.id   488c718d768fbd6d97200695debded43
#
_cell.length_a   1.000
_cell.length_b   1.000
_cell.length_c   1.000
_cell.angle_alpha   90.00
_cell.angle_beta   90.00
_cell.angle_gamma   90.00
#
_symmetry.space_group_name_H-M   'P 1'
#
loop_
_entity.id
_entity.type
_entity.pdbx_description
1 polymer ?
#
loop_
_entity_poly.entity_id
_entity_poly.type
_entity_poly.pdbx_seq_one_letter_code
_entity_poly.pdbx_strand_id
1 'polypeptide(L)'
;MKKLTKLVSGMMLAAAAFGAQAEDRDYVLNTASTGGTYHPVGTAISTLSKIKLLPKEKFSLTAVNSAGSGANVQALGAGTADFAILQGLYGSYAVTGTGPVTAPQENLRSVTMLWQNVEQFILANDKVSSGTMADMVAANGTGMGMGAKNSGTLGSNKVLLSGLGVDAEADYELMYGGYGPTADALANGQIVGAGIPSGVPTGAVTKLMASNEGKFTILNVTADEQAKMDGGRDLWTPYTIKAGTYPGQTADISTVAQPNFLAVNASVPEEDVYKLTKTMYESLGFLQAIHPATKAMNIDSAIAGLPAPLHPGAARYYKEMGLNIPDRLIAN
;
A
#
# COMPACT_ATOMS: atom_id res chain seq x y z
N MET A 1 -64.96 65.96 1.81
CA MET A 1 -65.03 64.51 1.52
C MET A 1 -63.91 64.18 0.56
N LYS A 2 -62.78 63.70 1.09
CA LYS A 2 -61.60 63.34 0.32
C LYS A 2 -61.40 61.80 0.41
N LYS A 3 -61.49 61.16 -0.73
CA LYS A 3 -61.26 59.69 -0.87
C LYS A 3 -59.75 59.39 -0.80
N LEU A 4 -59.32 58.58 0.15
CA LEU A 4 -57.96 58.06 0.25
C LEU A 4 -57.87 56.80 -0.61
N THR A 5 -57.08 56.86 -1.65
CA THR A 5 -56.73 55.70 -2.48
C THR A 5 -55.52 54.98 -1.83
N LYS A 6 -55.70 53.74 -1.40
CA LYS A 6 -54.61 52.89 -0.92
C LYS A 6 -53.88 52.25 -2.11
N LEU A 7 -52.62 52.60 -2.29
CA LEU A 7 -51.68 51.88 -3.18
C LEU A 7 -51.13 50.68 -2.41
N VAL A 8 -51.40 49.49 -2.88
CA VAL A 8 -50.75 48.23 -2.40
C VAL A 8 -49.54 47.95 -3.29
N SER A 9 -48.36 48.25 -2.78
CA SER A 9 -47.09 47.86 -3.44
C SER A 9 -46.83 46.39 -3.15
N GLY A 10 -47.00 45.54 -4.17
CA GLY A 10 -46.59 44.18 -4.13
C GLY A 10 -45.07 44.07 -4.26
N MET A 11 -44.37 43.72 -3.17
CA MET A 11 -42.95 43.39 -3.18
C MET A 11 -42.81 41.93 -3.65
N MET A 12 -42.42 41.73 -4.90
CA MET A 12 -41.95 40.40 -5.37
C MET A 12 -40.59 40.13 -4.75
N LEU A 13 -40.51 39.19 -3.76
CA LEU A 13 -39.28 38.59 -3.34
C LEU A 13 -38.82 37.62 -4.43
N ALA A 14 -37.88 38.04 -5.25
CA ALA A 14 -37.10 37.13 -6.09
C ALA A 14 -36.15 36.37 -5.16
N ALA A 15 -36.50 35.12 -4.79
CA ALA A 15 -35.59 34.20 -4.16
C ALA A 15 -34.49 33.82 -5.17
N ALA A 16 -33.36 34.51 -5.12
CA ALA A 16 -32.14 34.06 -5.79
C ALA A 16 -31.73 32.77 -5.16
N ALA A 17 -32.04 31.64 -5.79
CA ALA A 17 -31.43 30.37 -5.49
C ALA A 17 -29.92 30.46 -5.88
N PHE A 18 -29.07 30.88 -4.96
CA PHE A 18 -27.67 30.65 -5.08
C PHE A 18 -27.49 29.12 -5.00
N GLY A 19 -27.37 28.49 -6.15
CA GLY A 19 -26.86 27.14 -6.24
C GLY A 19 -25.46 27.18 -5.66
N ALA A 20 -25.28 26.69 -4.44
CA ALA A 20 -23.97 26.44 -3.87
C ALA A 20 -23.26 25.52 -4.85
N GLN A 21 -22.33 26.06 -5.63
CA GLN A 21 -21.43 25.26 -6.44
C GLN A 21 -20.60 24.49 -5.46
N ALA A 22 -20.76 23.15 -5.43
CA ALA A 22 -19.96 22.30 -4.56
C ALA A 22 -18.49 22.55 -4.89
N GLU A 23 -17.72 22.96 -3.89
CA GLU A 23 -16.27 23.12 -4.03
C GLU A 23 -15.64 21.77 -4.40
N ASP A 24 -14.62 21.83 -5.26
CA ASP A 24 -13.84 20.65 -5.61
C ASP A 24 -13.14 20.12 -4.34
N ARG A 25 -13.26 18.82 -4.05
CA ARG A 25 -12.59 18.15 -2.94
C ARG A 25 -11.33 17.46 -3.47
N ASP A 26 -10.17 17.74 -2.87
CA ASP A 26 -8.92 17.06 -3.19
C ASP A 26 -8.45 16.26 -1.97
N TYR A 27 -8.57 14.93 -2.07
CA TYR A 27 -8.19 14.01 -1.02
C TYR A 27 -6.71 13.65 -1.10
N VAL A 28 -6.03 13.59 0.04
CA VAL A 28 -4.64 13.19 0.15
C VAL A 28 -4.54 11.66 0.16
N LEU A 29 -3.78 11.10 -0.80
CA LEU A 29 -3.44 9.69 -0.85
C LEU A 29 -1.96 9.47 -0.48
N ASN A 30 -1.68 8.99 0.72
CA ASN A 30 -0.33 8.64 1.13
C ASN A 30 0.13 7.33 0.47
N THR A 31 1.36 7.35 -0.07
CA THR A 31 1.99 6.24 -0.78
C THR A 31 3.23 5.74 -0.04
N ALA A 32 4.40 5.75 -0.66
CA ALA A 32 5.71 5.46 -0.08
C ALA A 32 6.83 6.00 -1.00
N SER A 33 8.04 5.45 -0.90
CA SER A 33 9.18 5.86 -1.71
C SER A 33 8.97 5.60 -3.21
N THR A 34 9.56 6.44 -4.07
CA THR A 34 9.42 6.38 -5.53
C THR A 34 10.00 5.12 -6.18
N GLY A 35 10.96 4.45 -5.55
CA GLY A 35 11.57 3.22 -6.07
C GLY A 35 10.76 1.95 -5.88
N GLY A 36 9.62 2.02 -5.16
CA GLY A 36 8.70 0.91 -4.90
C GLY A 36 7.43 0.97 -5.76
N THR A 37 6.45 0.15 -5.43
CA THR A 37 5.18 0.01 -6.17
C THR A 37 4.10 0.98 -5.68
N TYR A 38 4.09 1.37 -4.39
CA TYR A 38 3.04 2.24 -3.84
C TYR A 38 2.93 3.57 -4.58
N HIS A 39 4.06 4.24 -4.83
CA HIS A 39 4.04 5.57 -5.42
C HIS A 39 3.55 5.60 -6.88
N PRO A 40 4.06 4.79 -7.82
CA PRO A 40 3.56 4.78 -9.18
C PRO A 40 2.08 4.37 -9.27
N VAL A 41 1.63 3.39 -8.46
CA VAL A 41 0.23 2.98 -8.45
C VAL A 41 -0.66 4.05 -7.81
N GLY A 42 -0.26 4.65 -6.69
CA GLY A 42 -1.00 5.76 -6.07
C GLY A 42 -1.11 6.96 -7.01
N THR A 43 -0.03 7.28 -7.75
CA THR A 43 -0.05 8.32 -8.79
C THR A 43 -1.02 7.96 -9.92
N ALA A 44 -1.10 6.69 -10.32
CA ALA A 44 -2.06 6.24 -11.33
C ALA A 44 -3.51 6.38 -10.85
N ILE A 45 -3.81 5.99 -9.60
CA ILE A 45 -5.14 6.18 -8.98
C ILE A 45 -5.51 7.67 -8.92
N SER A 46 -4.57 8.51 -8.50
CA SER A 46 -4.76 9.98 -8.48
C SER A 46 -5.03 10.54 -9.87
N THR A 47 -4.25 10.13 -10.87
CA THR A 47 -4.45 10.54 -12.26
C THR A 47 -5.82 10.10 -12.77
N LEU A 48 -6.21 8.86 -12.50
CA LEU A 48 -7.52 8.32 -12.87
C LEU A 48 -8.66 9.15 -12.24
N SER A 49 -8.56 9.49 -10.94
CA SER A 49 -9.55 10.31 -10.25
C SER A 49 -9.67 11.72 -10.87
N LYS A 50 -8.54 12.34 -11.19
CA LYS A 50 -8.52 13.68 -11.85
C LYS A 50 -9.16 13.67 -13.23
N ILE A 51 -8.96 12.59 -14.00
CA ILE A 51 -9.52 12.47 -15.35
C ILE A 51 -11.00 12.09 -15.32
N LYS A 52 -11.41 11.18 -14.45
CA LYS A 52 -12.75 10.56 -14.49
C LYS A 52 -13.73 11.16 -13.49
N LEU A 53 -13.28 11.56 -12.30
CA LEU A 53 -14.13 11.98 -11.20
C LEU A 53 -14.18 13.51 -11.03
N LEU A 54 -13.04 14.20 -11.08
CA LEU A 54 -13.02 15.64 -10.87
C LEU A 54 -13.97 16.42 -11.78
N PRO A 55 -14.08 16.16 -13.11
CA PRO A 55 -14.94 16.94 -13.97
C PRO A 55 -16.43 16.83 -13.64
N LYS A 56 -16.88 15.66 -13.16
CA LYS A 56 -18.30 15.33 -12.96
C LYS A 56 -18.69 15.32 -11.48
N GLU A 57 -17.82 14.73 -10.64
CA GLU A 57 -18.10 14.43 -9.25
C GLU A 57 -17.49 15.44 -8.28
N LYS A 58 -16.67 16.38 -8.82
CA LYS A 58 -16.05 17.44 -8.03
C LYS A 58 -15.15 16.95 -6.91
N PHE A 59 -14.46 15.81 -7.13
CA PHE A 59 -13.38 15.36 -6.25
C PHE A 59 -12.26 14.68 -7.02
N SER A 60 -11.08 14.73 -6.46
CA SER A 60 -9.89 14.04 -6.94
C SER A 60 -9.03 13.57 -5.77
N LEU A 61 -7.98 12.80 -6.08
CA LEU A 61 -6.95 12.41 -5.13
C LEU A 61 -5.61 13.02 -5.56
N THR A 62 -4.79 13.40 -4.58
CA THR A 62 -3.40 13.77 -4.78
C THR A 62 -2.48 12.78 -4.07
N ALA A 63 -1.65 12.06 -4.85
CA ALA A 63 -0.69 11.12 -4.30
C ALA A 63 0.51 11.85 -3.69
N VAL A 64 0.86 11.50 -2.45
CA VAL A 64 1.99 12.06 -1.70
C VAL A 64 2.94 10.95 -1.27
N ASN A 65 4.24 11.23 -1.32
CA ASN A 65 5.25 10.32 -0.80
C ASN A 65 5.21 10.29 0.73
N SER A 66 5.54 9.13 1.29
CA SER A 66 5.70 8.94 2.72
C SER A 66 6.83 7.96 3.02
N ALA A 67 7.06 7.67 4.29
CA ALA A 67 7.96 6.58 4.69
C ALA A 67 7.34 5.19 4.42
N GLY A 68 6.02 5.09 4.22
CA GLY A 68 5.28 3.84 3.99
C GLY A 68 4.26 3.55 5.09
N SER A 69 3.87 2.28 5.26
CA SER A 69 2.67 1.89 6.01
C SER A 69 2.60 2.41 7.44
N GLY A 70 3.72 2.48 8.18
CA GLY A 70 3.72 3.03 9.54
C GLY A 70 3.35 4.51 9.58
N ALA A 71 4.01 5.32 8.75
CA ALA A 71 3.69 6.74 8.59
C ALA A 71 2.26 6.95 8.05
N ASN A 72 1.80 6.06 7.17
CA ASN A 72 0.48 6.13 6.57
C ASN A 72 -0.64 5.88 7.59
N VAL A 73 -0.47 4.89 8.48
CA VAL A 73 -1.41 4.65 9.59
C VAL A 73 -1.50 5.87 10.50
N GLN A 74 -0.35 6.48 10.85
CA GLN A 74 -0.32 7.70 11.65
C GLN A 74 -1.03 8.88 10.96
N ALA A 75 -0.81 9.06 9.65
CA ALA A 75 -1.43 10.13 8.88
C ALA A 75 -2.96 9.96 8.76
N LEU A 76 -3.44 8.73 8.54
CA LEU A 76 -4.88 8.43 8.57
C LEU A 76 -5.48 8.71 9.96
N GLY A 77 -4.82 8.26 11.04
CA GLY A 77 -5.28 8.49 12.41
C GLY A 77 -5.30 9.96 12.80
N ALA A 78 -4.35 10.75 12.30
CA ALA A 78 -4.27 12.20 12.53
C ALA A 78 -5.16 13.02 11.59
N GLY A 79 -5.82 12.41 10.59
CA GLY A 79 -6.61 13.11 9.59
C GLY A 79 -5.78 13.98 8.62
N THR A 80 -4.47 13.72 8.50
CA THR A 80 -3.59 14.41 7.54
C THR A 80 -3.48 13.69 6.19
N ALA A 81 -4.06 12.50 6.10
CA ALA A 81 -4.33 11.78 4.87
C ALA A 81 -5.74 11.22 4.91
N ASP A 82 -6.42 11.23 3.77
CA ASP A 82 -7.77 10.68 3.61
C ASP A 82 -7.70 9.21 3.16
N PHE A 83 -6.75 8.91 2.30
CA PHE A 83 -6.44 7.58 1.76
C PHE A 83 -4.98 7.22 2.00
N ALA A 84 -4.70 5.93 2.05
CA ALA A 84 -3.32 5.44 2.10
C ALA A 84 -3.21 4.04 1.53
N ILE A 85 -2.03 3.70 0.96
CA ILE A 85 -1.71 2.31 0.66
C ILE A 85 -1.01 1.71 1.87
N LEU A 86 -1.52 0.58 2.34
CA LEU A 86 -1.01 -0.14 3.52
C LEU A 86 -0.74 -1.60 3.17
N GLN A 87 0.26 -2.18 3.83
CA GLN A 87 0.44 -3.64 3.86
C GLN A 87 -0.42 -4.27 4.97
N GLY A 88 -0.76 -5.55 4.83
CA GLY A 88 -1.64 -6.30 5.74
C GLY A 88 -1.18 -6.25 7.19
N LEU A 89 0.12 -6.40 7.46
CA LEU A 89 0.69 -6.32 8.82
C LEU A 89 0.32 -5.00 9.53
N TYR A 90 0.53 -3.87 8.87
CA TYR A 90 0.22 -2.57 9.47
C TYR A 90 -1.28 -2.28 9.52
N GLY A 91 -2.04 -2.82 8.57
CA GLY A 91 -3.50 -2.81 8.66
C GLY A 91 -4.00 -3.59 9.87
N SER A 92 -3.43 -4.77 10.14
CA SER A 92 -3.73 -5.55 11.35
C SER A 92 -3.34 -4.82 12.62
N TYR A 93 -2.13 -4.24 12.66
CA TYR A 93 -1.71 -3.42 13.81
C TYR A 93 -2.64 -2.22 14.05
N ALA A 94 -3.08 -1.57 12.98
CA ALA A 94 -4.01 -0.44 13.09
C ALA A 94 -5.37 -0.86 13.65
N VAL A 95 -5.88 -2.02 13.26
CA VAL A 95 -7.18 -2.53 13.77
C VAL A 95 -7.08 -2.97 15.23
N THR A 96 -5.98 -3.64 15.60
CA THR A 96 -5.84 -4.26 16.93
C THR A 96 -5.17 -3.35 17.97
N GLY A 97 -4.52 -2.25 17.55
CA GLY A 97 -3.73 -1.41 18.46
C GLY A 97 -2.49 -2.13 18.98
N THR A 98 -1.81 -2.90 18.14
CA THR A 98 -0.64 -3.70 18.52
C THR A 98 0.61 -3.30 17.73
N GLY A 99 1.75 -3.92 18.04
CA GLY A 99 3.02 -3.58 17.42
C GLY A 99 3.40 -2.12 17.65
N PRO A 100 3.79 -1.37 16.61
CA PRO A 100 4.12 0.05 16.73
C PRO A 100 2.88 0.97 16.81
N VAL A 101 1.68 0.43 16.66
CA VAL A 101 0.41 1.17 16.76
C VAL A 101 -0.18 0.93 18.13
N THR A 102 -0.08 1.93 19.01
CA THR A 102 -0.37 1.80 20.46
C THR A 102 -1.86 1.81 20.83
N ALA A 103 -2.75 2.10 19.87
CA ALA A 103 -4.20 2.09 20.06
C ALA A 103 -4.92 1.77 18.75
N PRO A 104 -6.06 1.06 18.79
CA PRO A 104 -6.86 0.80 17.60
C PRO A 104 -7.23 2.08 16.85
N GLN A 105 -7.14 2.03 15.52
CA GLN A 105 -7.50 3.14 14.64
C GLN A 105 -8.97 2.97 14.20
N GLU A 106 -9.89 3.43 15.02
CA GLU A 106 -11.33 3.25 14.84
C GLU A 106 -11.87 3.81 13.50
N ASN A 107 -11.20 4.82 12.96
CA ASN A 107 -11.56 5.46 11.69
C ASN A 107 -10.94 4.81 10.46
N LEU A 108 -10.15 3.75 10.61
CA LEU A 108 -9.55 3.08 9.45
C LEU A 108 -10.57 2.15 8.79
N ARG A 109 -10.72 2.27 7.49
CA ARG A 109 -11.54 1.37 6.65
C ARG A 109 -10.73 0.87 5.46
N SER A 110 -11.09 -0.31 4.97
CA SER A 110 -10.55 -0.86 3.73
C SER A 110 -11.39 -0.44 2.53
N VAL A 111 -10.73 -0.18 1.39
CA VAL A 111 -11.40 0.00 0.10
C VAL A 111 -11.27 -1.26 -0.72
N THR A 112 -10.05 -1.69 -1.03
CA THR A 112 -9.79 -2.85 -1.89
C THR A 112 -8.40 -3.43 -1.66
N MET A 113 -8.24 -4.74 -1.86
CA MET A 113 -6.93 -5.36 -2.07
C MET A 113 -6.36 -4.88 -3.41
N LEU A 114 -5.07 -4.55 -3.44
CA LEU A 114 -4.39 -4.02 -4.61
C LEU A 114 -3.49 -5.07 -5.28
N TRP A 115 -2.48 -5.57 -4.56
CA TRP A 115 -1.55 -6.62 -5.02
C TRP A 115 -0.85 -7.28 -3.83
N GLN A 116 -0.12 -8.36 -4.09
CA GLN A 116 0.71 -9.01 -3.09
C GLN A 116 2.02 -8.25 -2.87
N ASN A 117 2.29 -7.86 -1.63
CA ASN A 117 3.57 -7.31 -1.19
C ASN A 117 4.57 -8.45 -1.02
N VAL A 118 5.37 -8.68 -2.04
CA VAL A 118 6.27 -9.82 -2.14
C VAL A 118 7.57 -9.49 -1.42
N GLU A 119 7.96 -10.32 -0.46
CA GLU A 119 9.21 -10.18 0.27
C GLU A 119 10.39 -10.54 -0.65
N GLN A 120 11.38 -9.67 -0.72
CA GLN A 120 12.55 -9.82 -1.57
C GLN A 120 13.79 -9.55 -0.72
N PHE A 121 14.39 -10.61 -0.19
CA PHE A 121 15.65 -10.55 0.53
C PHE A 121 16.80 -10.70 -0.44
N ILE A 122 17.66 -9.70 -0.50
CA ILE A 122 18.76 -9.59 -1.47
C ILE A 122 20.08 -9.60 -0.71
N LEU A 123 21.04 -10.42 -1.17
CA LEU A 123 22.40 -10.42 -0.68
C LEU A 123 23.42 -10.30 -1.81
N ALA A 124 24.56 -9.69 -1.50
CA ALA A 124 25.75 -9.76 -2.35
C ALA A 124 26.22 -11.21 -2.47
N ASN A 125 26.62 -11.64 -3.67
CA ASN A 125 26.90 -13.04 -3.97
C ASN A 125 28.06 -13.62 -3.17
N ASP A 126 29.00 -12.80 -2.69
CA ASP A 126 30.09 -13.23 -1.78
C ASP A 126 29.60 -13.60 -0.37
N LYS A 127 28.36 -13.28 -0.02
CA LYS A 127 27.66 -13.63 1.22
C LYS A 127 26.67 -14.77 1.06
N VAL A 128 26.46 -15.27 -0.16
CA VAL A 128 25.49 -16.33 -0.45
C VAL A 128 26.19 -17.69 -0.43
N SER A 129 25.67 -18.60 0.38
CA SER A 129 26.13 -19.99 0.51
C SER A 129 25.01 -20.98 0.19
N SER A 130 23.86 -20.83 0.81
CA SER A 130 22.69 -21.70 0.64
C SER A 130 21.69 -21.19 -0.41
N GLY A 131 21.66 -19.88 -0.63
CA GLY A 131 20.64 -19.21 -1.44
C GLY A 131 19.27 -19.13 -0.75
N THR A 132 19.23 -19.31 0.58
CA THR A 132 18.00 -19.22 1.40
C THR A 132 18.14 -18.18 2.51
N MET A 133 17.10 -18.03 3.32
CA MET A 133 17.13 -17.10 4.47
C MET A 133 18.19 -17.45 5.51
N ALA A 134 18.74 -18.67 5.50
CA ALA A 134 19.89 -19.03 6.34
C ALA A 134 21.10 -18.11 6.08
N ASP A 135 21.28 -17.62 4.85
CA ASP A 135 22.37 -16.71 4.51
C ASP A 135 22.13 -15.30 5.13
N MET A 136 20.87 -14.86 5.26
CA MET A 136 20.55 -13.63 6.02
C MET A 136 20.91 -13.78 7.49
N VAL A 137 20.57 -14.92 8.10
CA VAL A 137 20.94 -15.23 9.51
C VAL A 137 22.47 -15.22 9.68
N ALA A 138 23.20 -15.79 8.73
CA ALA A 138 24.67 -15.86 8.76
C ALA A 138 25.35 -14.49 8.55
N ALA A 139 24.66 -13.52 7.99
CA ALA A 139 25.19 -12.19 7.69
C ALA A 139 25.15 -11.20 8.89
N ASN A 140 25.04 -11.72 10.12
CA ASN A 140 25.10 -10.93 11.36
C ASN A 140 26.35 -10.03 11.42
N GLY A 141 26.20 -8.81 11.95
CA GLY A 141 27.26 -7.81 12.05
C GLY A 141 27.60 -7.07 10.76
N THR A 142 26.77 -7.21 9.71
CA THR A 142 27.01 -6.55 8.43
C THR A 142 26.00 -5.43 8.15
N GLY A 143 26.33 -4.55 7.18
CA GLY A 143 25.47 -3.47 6.74
C GLY A 143 24.26 -3.96 5.95
N MET A 144 23.05 -3.61 6.40
CA MET A 144 21.79 -4.02 5.81
C MET A 144 20.81 -2.87 5.60
N GLY A 145 20.10 -2.89 4.47
CA GLY A 145 19.00 -1.95 4.16
C GLY A 145 17.63 -2.59 4.43
N MET A 146 17.04 -2.32 5.61
CA MET A 146 15.78 -2.95 6.02
C MET A 146 14.57 -2.01 5.95
N GLY A 147 14.71 -0.87 5.27
CA GLY A 147 13.64 0.12 5.07
C GLY A 147 13.86 1.42 5.84
N ALA A 148 13.03 2.40 5.56
CA ALA A 148 13.05 3.68 6.27
C ALA A 148 12.45 3.51 7.69
N LYS A 149 12.84 4.40 8.61
CA LYS A 149 12.18 4.48 9.92
C LYS A 149 10.69 4.72 9.72
N ASN A 150 9.86 4.09 10.55
CA ASN A 150 8.40 4.16 10.47
C ASN A 150 7.81 3.67 9.13
N SER A 151 8.53 2.79 8.41
CA SER A 151 8.03 2.15 7.20
C SER A 151 7.42 0.78 7.49
N GLY A 152 6.51 0.33 6.62
CA GLY A 152 6.04 -1.05 6.61
C GLY A 152 7.18 -2.04 6.32
N THR A 153 8.13 -1.65 5.48
CA THR A 153 9.32 -2.42 5.13
C THR A 153 10.14 -2.79 6.36
N LEU A 154 10.50 -1.80 7.19
CA LEU A 154 11.23 -2.06 8.42
C LEU A 154 10.43 -2.97 9.36
N GLY A 155 9.12 -2.71 9.48
CA GLY A 155 8.26 -3.50 10.35
C GLY A 155 8.15 -4.96 9.91
N SER A 156 7.90 -5.24 8.61
CA SER A 156 7.82 -6.62 8.12
C SER A 156 9.17 -7.34 8.21
N ASN A 157 10.27 -6.69 7.82
CA ASN A 157 11.61 -7.28 7.93
C ASN A 157 11.95 -7.66 9.38
N LYS A 158 11.65 -6.79 10.36
CA LYS A 158 11.85 -7.11 11.79
C LYS A 158 11.04 -8.33 12.23
N VAL A 159 9.76 -8.40 11.85
CA VAL A 159 8.90 -9.53 12.21
C VAL A 159 9.39 -10.83 11.59
N LEU A 160 9.68 -10.83 10.28
CA LEU A 160 10.12 -12.02 9.56
C LEU A 160 11.48 -12.55 10.06
N LEU A 161 12.44 -11.64 10.25
CA LEU A 161 13.77 -11.99 10.75
C LEU A 161 13.73 -12.48 12.20
N SER A 162 12.88 -11.86 13.04
CA SER A 162 12.66 -12.32 14.42
C SER A 162 12.17 -13.77 14.50
N GLY A 163 11.32 -14.19 13.54
CA GLY A 163 10.91 -15.59 13.40
C GLY A 163 12.05 -16.57 13.13
N LEU A 164 13.17 -16.07 12.56
CA LEU A 164 14.40 -16.81 12.33
C LEU A 164 15.45 -16.63 13.45
N GLY A 165 15.09 -15.93 14.53
CA GLY A 165 15.96 -15.67 15.67
C GLY A 165 16.92 -14.49 15.48
N VAL A 166 16.67 -13.60 14.51
CA VAL A 166 17.48 -12.40 14.23
C VAL A 166 16.75 -11.15 14.71
N ASP A 167 17.37 -10.35 15.56
CA ASP A 167 16.95 -8.99 15.86
C ASP A 167 17.61 -8.03 14.85
N ALA A 168 16.84 -7.58 13.87
CA ALA A 168 17.39 -6.76 12.80
C ALA A 168 18.07 -5.47 13.28
N GLU A 169 17.68 -4.89 14.41
CA GLU A 169 18.26 -3.66 14.94
C GLU A 169 19.49 -3.93 15.82
N ALA A 170 19.59 -5.11 16.44
CA ALA A 170 20.72 -5.50 17.26
C ALA A 170 21.80 -6.25 16.46
N ASP A 171 21.39 -7.06 15.49
CA ASP A 171 22.25 -7.99 14.77
C ASP A 171 22.82 -7.44 13.46
N TYR A 172 22.27 -6.31 12.94
CA TYR A 172 22.76 -5.68 11.71
C TYR A 172 23.15 -4.22 11.92
N GLU A 173 24.05 -3.73 11.08
CA GLU A 173 24.33 -2.30 10.92
C GLU A 173 23.29 -1.71 9.95
N LEU A 174 22.18 -1.19 10.48
CA LEU A 174 21.05 -0.77 9.64
C LEU A 174 21.30 0.57 8.94
N MET A 175 21.21 0.56 7.62
CA MET A 175 21.00 1.74 6.80
C MET A 175 19.50 1.98 6.63
N TYR A 176 19.00 3.08 7.14
CA TYR A 176 17.59 3.47 7.00
C TYR A 176 17.38 4.29 5.72
N GLY A 177 16.52 3.81 4.83
CA GLY A 177 16.25 4.50 3.57
C GLY A 177 15.11 3.90 2.78
N GLY A 178 14.66 4.61 1.75
CA GLY A 178 13.75 4.09 0.74
C GLY A 178 14.47 3.16 -0.26
N TYR A 179 13.72 2.51 -1.14
CA TYR A 179 14.25 1.46 -2.01
C TYR A 179 15.32 1.92 -3.00
N GLY A 180 15.19 3.12 -3.57
CA GLY A 180 16.22 3.68 -4.45
C GLY A 180 17.58 3.84 -3.77
N PRO A 181 17.67 4.63 -2.68
CA PRO A 181 18.89 4.76 -1.88
C PRO A 181 19.45 3.43 -1.37
N THR A 182 18.59 2.47 -0.99
CA THR A 182 19.02 1.13 -0.57
C THR A 182 19.67 0.35 -1.72
N ALA A 183 19.07 0.38 -2.92
CA ALA A 183 19.64 -0.26 -4.11
C ALA A 183 20.97 0.40 -4.53
N ASP A 184 21.08 1.72 -4.44
CA ASP A 184 22.32 2.42 -4.74
C ASP A 184 23.42 2.09 -3.71
N ALA A 185 23.08 1.94 -2.41
CA ALA A 185 24.03 1.55 -1.37
C ALA A 185 24.53 0.10 -1.57
N LEU A 186 23.68 -0.84 -1.97
CA LEU A 186 24.08 -2.18 -2.39
C LEU A 186 25.05 -2.13 -3.58
N ALA A 187 24.67 -1.41 -4.65
CA ALA A 187 25.50 -1.29 -5.85
C ALA A 187 26.89 -0.72 -5.56
N ASN A 188 26.99 0.19 -4.58
CA ASN A 188 28.24 0.84 -4.15
C ASN A 188 29.02 0.05 -3.07
N GLY A 189 28.51 -1.11 -2.62
CA GLY A 189 29.13 -1.92 -1.58
C GLY A 189 29.12 -1.29 -0.18
N GLN A 190 28.25 -0.32 0.06
CA GLN A 190 28.08 0.33 1.38
C GLN A 190 27.28 -0.57 2.35
N ILE A 191 26.45 -1.45 1.83
CA ILE A 191 25.73 -2.50 2.53
C ILE A 191 25.83 -3.78 1.70
N VAL A 192 25.67 -4.94 2.35
CA VAL A 192 25.79 -6.23 1.68
C VAL A 192 24.45 -6.90 1.41
N GLY A 193 23.37 -6.44 2.05
CA GLY A 193 22.06 -7.02 1.85
C GLY A 193 20.91 -6.05 2.12
N ALA A 194 19.72 -6.46 1.71
CA ALA A 194 18.50 -5.68 1.93
C ALA A 194 17.24 -6.56 1.93
N GLY A 195 16.19 -6.11 2.65
CA GLY A 195 14.83 -6.61 2.51
C GLY A 195 13.95 -5.55 1.82
N ILE A 196 13.44 -5.85 0.63
CA ILE A 196 12.66 -4.94 -0.22
C ILE A 196 11.29 -5.54 -0.55
N PRO A 197 10.33 -5.58 0.42
CA PRO A 197 8.96 -6.04 0.15
C PRO A 197 8.23 -5.07 -0.79
N SER A 198 7.73 -5.59 -1.92
CA SER A 198 7.08 -4.76 -2.92
C SER A 198 6.22 -5.59 -3.90
N GLY A 199 5.44 -4.93 -4.75
CA GLY A 199 4.89 -5.59 -5.95
C GLY A 199 6.00 -5.86 -6.96
N VAL A 200 5.99 -7.04 -7.56
CA VAL A 200 7.01 -7.43 -8.54
C VAL A 200 6.55 -7.16 -9.99
N PRO A 201 7.47 -6.75 -10.89
CA PRO A 201 8.85 -6.37 -10.64
C PRO A 201 8.97 -5.01 -9.92
N THR A 202 9.89 -4.91 -8.96
CA THR A 202 10.16 -3.67 -8.21
C THR A 202 11.19 -2.82 -8.96
N GLY A 203 10.90 -1.55 -9.21
CA GLY A 203 11.78 -0.69 -10.02
C GLY A 203 13.21 -0.59 -9.49
N ALA A 204 13.39 -0.42 -8.17
CA ALA A 204 14.71 -0.37 -7.55
C ALA A 204 15.49 -1.68 -7.68
N VAL A 205 14.81 -2.84 -7.53
CA VAL A 205 15.43 -4.17 -7.72
C VAL A 205 15.79 -4.40 -9.18
N THR A 206 14.90 -4.04 -10.12
CA THR A 206 15.17 -4.13 -11.55
C THR A 206 16.43 -3.33 -11.93
N LYS A 207 16.54 -2.08 -11.46
CA LYS A 207 17.72 -1.23 -11.69
C LYS A 207 18.98 -1.87 -11.10
N LEU A 208 18.93 -2.34 -9.84
CA LEU A 208 20.05 -2.99 -9.17
C LEU A 208 20.56 -4.19 -9.95
N MET A 209 19.67 -5.11 -10.33
CA MET A 209 20.02 -6.34 -11.03
C MET A 209 20.55 -6.06 -12.44
N ALA A 210 19.94 -5.12 -13.18
CA ALA A 210 20.39 -4.73 -14.53
C ALA A 210 21.79 -4.10 -14.54
N SER A 211 22.10 -3.26 -13.54
CA SER A 211 23.38 -2.53 -13.48
C SER A 211 24.50 -3.34 -12.82
N ASN A 212 24.19 -4.47 -12.19
CA ASN A 212 25.12 -5.26 -11.39
C ASN A 212 24.92 -6.76 -11.65
N GLU A 213 24.85 -7.14 -12.93
CA GLU A 213 24.60 -8.53 -13.33
C GLU A 213 25.53 -9.51 -12.61
N GLY A 214 24.97 -10.56 -12.02
CA GLY A 214 25.71 -11.59 -11.31
C GLY A 214 26.35 -11.18 -9.98
N LYS A 215 26.04 -10.00 -9.43
CA LYS A 215 26.60 -9.56 -8.14
C LYS A 215 25.66 -9.77 -6.96
N PHE A 216 24.38 -9.95 -7.20
CA PHE A 216 23.37 -10.07 -6.15
C PHE A 216 22.45 -11.26 -6.40
N THR A 217 21.99 -11.87 -5.32
CA THR A 217 21.00 -12.94 -5.32
C THR A 217 19.78 -12.51 -4.51
N ILE A 218 18.59 -12.74 -5.05
CA ILE A 218 17.35 -12.71 -4.28
C ILE A 218 17.18 -14.10 -3.67
N LEU A 219 17.12 -14.17 -2.35
CA LEU A 219 17.12 -15.43 -1.61
C LEU A 219 15.76 -16.14 -1.71
N ASN A 220 15.81 -17.46 -1.69
CA ASN A 220 14.62 -18.28 -1.50
C ASN A 220 14.19 -18.31 -0.03
N VAL A 221 12.91 -18.52 0.19
CA VAL A 221 12.34 -18.85 1.49
C VAL A 221 11.83 -20.28 1.41
N THR A 222 12.38 -21.15 2.24
CA THR A 222 11.93 -22.55 2.36
C THR A 222 10.62 -22.63 3.14
N ALA A 223 9.90 -23.76 3.05
CA ALA A 223 8.65 -23.94 3.79
C ALA A 223 8.85 -23.86 5.32
N ASP A 224 9.95 -24.39 5.84
CA ASP A 224 10.28 -24.31 7.26
C ASP A 224 10.61 -22.88 7.70
N GLU A 225 11.37 -22.14 6.87
CA GLU A 225 11.64 -20.73 7.11
C GLU A 225 10.36 -19.91 7.07
N GLN A 226 9.47 -20.14 6.09
CA GLN A 226 8.16 -19.48 6.01
C GLN A 226 7.34 -19.67 7.29
N ALA A 227 7.22 -20.91 7.76
CA ALA A 227 6.45 -21.21 8.97
C ALA A 227 6.99 -20.46 10.21
N LYS A 228 8.31 -20.38 10.34
CA LYS A 228 8.97 -19.62 11.41
C LYS A 228 8.79 -18.11 11.25
N MET A 229 8.98 -17.59 10.04
CA MET A 229 8.87 -16.16 9.71
C MET A 229 7.44 -15.66 9.91
N ASP A 230 6.40 -16.41 9.50
CA ASP A 230 5.01 -16.05 9.72
C ASP A 230 4.62 -16.12 11.20
N GLY A 231 5.17 -17.10 11.93
CA GLY A 231 4.94 -17.26 13.37
C GLY A 231 3.46 -17.47 13.74
N GLY A 232 2.69 -18.13 12.86
CA GLY A 232 1.27 -18.45 13.06
C GLY A 232 0.31 -17.27 12.89
N ARG A 233 0.73 -16.23 12.16
CA ARG A 233 -0.13 -15.06 11.86
C ARG A 233 -1.09 -15.31 10.72
N ASP A 234 -0.86 -16.33 9.88
CA ASP A 234 -1.57 -16.60 8.63
C ASP A 234 -1.59 -15.39 7.67
N LEU A 235 -0.54 -14.57 7.74
CA LEU A 235 -0.45 -13.32 6.97
C LEU A 235 0.44 -13.48 5.74
N TRP A 236 1.60 -14.13 5.89
CA TRP A 236 2.55 -14.34 4.80
C TRP A 236 2.32 -15.69 4.13
N THR A 237 1.74 -15.63 2.92
CA THR A 237 1.47 -16.81 2.12
C THR A 237 2.59 -17.09 1.12
N PRO A 238 2.79 -18.36 0.67
CA PRO A 238 3.77 -18.69 -0.36
C PRO A 238 3.59 -17.88 -1.63
N TYR A 239 4.69 -17.39 -2.19
CA TYR A 239 4.72 -16.69 -3.46
C TYR A 239 5.90 -17.14 -4.30
N THR A 240 5.75 -17.16 -5.63
CA THR A 240 6.84 -17.47 -6.56
C THR A 240 7.10 -16.28 -7.48
N ILE A 241 8.30 -15.70 -7.41
CA ILE A 241 8.79 -14.75 -8.39
C ILE A 241 9.28 -15.57 -9.59
N LYS A 242 8.58 -15.45 -10.72
CA LYS A 242 8.87 -16.26 -11.91
C LYS A 242 10.21 -15.90 -12.54
N ALA A 243 10.89 -16.91 -13.09
CA ALA A 243 12.10 -16.74 -13.88
C ALA A 243 11.91 -15.64 -14.93
N GLY A 244 12.93 -14.82 -15.13
CA GLY A 244 12.88 -13.70 -16.07
C GLY A 244 12.14 -12.45 -15.58
N THR A 245 11.67 -12.42 -14.31
CA THR A 245 11.08 -11.21 -13.70
C THR A 245 12.12 -10.10 -13.57
N TYR A 246 13.34 -10.45 -13.19
CA TYR A 246 14.47 -9.52 -13.08
C TYR A 246 15.59 -9.85 -14.02
N PRO A 247 16.40 -8.87 -14.48
CA PRO A 247 17.60 -9.11 -15.27
C PRO A 247 18.52 -10.12 -14.58
N GLY A 248 19.01 -11.12 -15.33
CA GLY A 248 19.89 -12.17 -14.81
C GLY A 248 19.22 -13.25 -13.96
N GLN A 249 17.95 -13.13 -13.62
CA GLN A 249 17.20 -14.16 -12.89
C GLN A 249 16.73 -15.26 -13.83
N THR A 250 17.38 -16.42 -13.80
CA THR A 250 17.13 -17.55 -14.71
C THR A 250 16.21 -18.61 -14.13
N ALA A 251 15.98 -18.61 -12.81
CA ALA A 251 15.14 -19.60 -12.11
C ALA A 251 14.00 -18.92 -11.34
N ASP A 252 12.94 -19.68 -11.06
CA ASP A 252 11.89 -19.26 -10.13
C ASP A 252 12.49 -19.05 -8.72
N ILE A 253 12.01 -18.06 -7.99
CA ILE A 253 12.40 -17.78 -6.60
C ILE A 253 11.16 -17.99 -5.73
N SER A 254 11.27 -18.93 -4.78
CA SER A 254 10.25 -19.15 -3.76
C SER A 254 10.41 -18.10 -2.65
N THR A 255 9.33 -17.44 -2.32
CA THR A 255 9.31 -16.42 -1.24
C THR A 255 7.92 -16.38 -0.61
N VAL A 256 7.67 -15.35 0.19
CA VAL A 256 6.38 -15.12 0.83
C VAL A 256 5.84 -13.74 0.48
N ALA A 257 4.53 -13.57 0.59
CA ALA A 257 3.87 -12.30 0.33
C ALA A 257 2.69 -12.08 1.27
N GLN A 258 2.36 -10.82 1.49
CA GLN A 258 1.17 -10.38 2.22
C GLN A 258 0.36 -9.41 1.37
N PRO A 259 -0.95 -9.20 1.61
CA PRO A 259 -1.73 -8.27 0.83
C PRO A 259 -1.29 -6.81 1.04
N ASN A 260 -1.29 -6.02 -0.04
CA ASN A 260 -1.36 -4.57 0.03
C ASN A 260 -2.79 -4.14 -0.29
N PHE A 261 -3.29 -3.13 0.40
CA PHE A 261 -4.64 -2.65 0.21
C PHE A 261 -4.72 -1.11 0.24
N LEU A 262 -5.75 -0.59 -0.39
CA LEU A 262 -6.12 0.80 -0.27
C LEU A 262 -6.98 0.97 0.99
N ALA A 263 -6.48 1.77 1.91
CA ALA A 263 -7.17 2.20 3.12
C ALA A 263 -7.75 3.61 2.94
N VAL A 264 -8.78 3.92 3.72
CA VAL A 264 -9.46 5.21 3.73
C VAL A 264 -9.89 5.58 5.14
N ASN A 265 -9.94 6.87 5.45
CA ASN A 265 -10.56 7.35 6.68
C ASN A 265 -12.09 7.23 6.59
N ALA A 266 -12.74 6.75 7.63
CA ALA A 266 -14.19 6.57 7.70
C ALA A 266 -14.99 7.87 7.49
N SER A 267 -14.37 9.03 7.67
CA SER A 267 -14.99 10.35 7.47
C SER A 267 -15.17 10.73 5.99
N VAL A 268 -14.51 10.04 5.07
CA VAL A 268 -14.68 10.30 3.63
C VAL A 268 -16.11 9.90 3.23
N PRO A 269 -16.86 10.72 2.49
CA PRO A 269 -18.24 10.42 2.11
C PRO A 269 -18.41 9.09 1.39
N GLU A 270 -19.47 8.35 1.74
CA GLU A 270 -19.80 7.06 1.13
C GLU A 270 -19.82 7.12 -0.39
N GLU A 271 -20.46 8.15 -0.94
CA GLU A 271 -20.61 8.31 -2.39
C GLU A 271 -19.26 8.48 -3.09
N ASP A 272 -18.32 9.21 -2.49
CA ASP A 272 -17.00 9.42 -3.08
C ASP A 272 -16.17 8.13 -3.10
N VAL A 273 -16.20 7.36 -2.01
CA VAL A 273 -15.51 6.06 -1.97
C VAL A 273 -16.17 5.04 -2.92
N TYR A 274 -17.50 5.03 -3.02
CA TYR A 274 -18.21 4.21 -4.00
C TYR A 274 -17.78 4.53 -5.43
N LYS A 275 -17.79 5.82 -5.81
CA LYS A 275 -17.39 6.27 -7.15
C LYS A 275 -15.93 6.00 -7.45
N LEU A 276 -15.03 6.19 -6.47
CA LEU A 276 -13.62 5.85 -6.62
C LEU A 276 -13.43 4.36 -6.86
N THR A 277 -14.05 3.52 -6.03
CA THR A 277 -13.95 2.06 -6.14
C THR A 277 -14.44 1.59 -7.50
N LYS A 278 -15.63 2.02 -7.90
CA LYS A 278 -16.21 1.72 -9.21
C LYS A 278 -15.31 2.17 -10.35
N THR A 279 -14.81 3.38 -10.32
CA THR A 279 -13.93 3.95 -11.36
C THR A 279 -12.63 3.14 -11.48
N MET A 280 -12.03 2.71 -10.36
CA MET A 280 -10.83 1.88 -10.37
C MET A 280 -11.09 0.54 -11.08
N TYR A 281 -12.19 -0.15 -10.74
CA TYR A 281 -12.52 -1.45 -11.33
C TYR A 281 -12.97 -1.36 -12.79
N GLU A 282 -13.69 -0.32 -13.17
CA GLU A 282 -14.03 -0.03 -14.57
C GLU A 282 -12.81 0.40 -15.42
N SER A 283 -11.69 0.73 -14.78
CA SER A 283 -10.47 1.22 -15.44
C SER A 283 -9.23 0.37 -15.11
N LEU A 284 -9.40 -0.91 -14.78
CA LEU A 284 -8.27 -1.80 -14.41
C LEU A 284 -7.17 -1.83 -15.48
N GLY A 285 -7.52 -1.81 -16.75
CA GLY A 285 -6.54 -1.77 -17.84
C GLY A 285 -5.59 -0.57 -17.79
N PHE A 286 -6.06 0.58 -17.30
CA PHE A 286 -5.21 1.75 -17.07
C PHE A 286 -4.21 1.51 -15.94
N LEU A 287 -4.65 0.96 -14.80
CA LEU A 287 -3.77 0.66 -13.66
C LEU A 287 -2.75 -0.42 -14.03
N GLN A 288 -3.18 -1.46 -14.74
CA GLN A 288 -2.35 -2.58 -15.18
C GLN A 288 -1.27 -2.17 -16.18
N ALA A 289 -1.54 -1.14 -16.98
CA ALA A 289 -0.54 -0.57 -17.89
C ALA A 289 0.57 0.21 -17.16
N ILE A 290 0.27 0.75 -15.94
CA ILE A 290 1.25 1.49 -15.16
C ILE A 290 2.19 0.56 -14.38
N HIS A 291 1.64 -0.51 -13.76
CA HIS A 291 2.46 -1.44 -13.01
C HIS A 291 1.91 -2.87 -13.08
N PRO A 292 2.74 -3.87 -13.48
CA PRO A 292 2.28 -5.26 -13.64
C PRO A 292 1.67 -5.89 -12.39
N ALA A 293 2.10 -5.49 -11.18
CA ALA A 293 1.56 -6.00 -9.93
C ALA A 293 0.05 -5.78 -9.81
N THR A 294 -0.50 -4.72 -10.41
CA THR A 294 -1.95 -4.43 -10.39
C THR A 294 -2.78 -5.41 -11.22
N LYS A 295 -2.16 -6.31 -12.00
CA LYS A 295 -2.86 -7.44 -12.62
C LYS A 295 -3.51 -8.38 -11.61
N ALA A 296 -3.06 -8.35 -10.34
CA ALA A 296 -3.71 -9.05 -9.23
C ALA A 296 -5.09 -8.47 -8.88
N MET A 297 -5.37 -7.21 -9.26
CA MET A 297 -6.66 -6.58 -9.01
C MET A 297 -7.72 -7.18 -9.93
N ASN A 298 -8.68 -7.83 -9.31
CA ASN A 298 -9.90 -8.32 -9.96
C ASN A 298 -11.03 -8.34 -8.91
N ILE A 299 -12.26 -8.43 -9.36
CA ILE A 299 -13.41 -8.32 -8.46
C ILE A 299 -13.46 -9.48 -7.46
N ASP A 300 -13.13 -10.70 -7.87
CA ASP A 300 -13.25 -11.90 -7.04
C ASP A 300 -12.27 -11.88 -5.85
N SER A 301 -11.12 -11.23 -6.01
CA SER A 301 -10.10 -11.09 -4.96
C SER A 301 -10.10 -9.72 -4.25
N ALA A 302 -11.03 -8.83 -4.61
CA ALA A 302 -11.05 -7.44 -4.15
C ALA A 302 -11.03 -7.26 -2.63
N ILE A 303 -11.63 -8.19 -1.91
CA ILE A 303 -11.75 -8.16 -0.44
C ILE A 303 -10.90 -9.23 0.26
N ALA A 304 -10.07 -9.95 -0.49
CA ALA A 304 -9.22 -11.00 0.07
C ALA A 304 -8.13 -10.42 0.97
N GLY A 305 -7.97 -10.99 2.16
CA GLY A 305 -6.91 -10.61 3.12
C GLY A 305 -7.01 -9.19 3.68
N LEU A 306 -8.13 -8.49 3.50
CA LEU A 306 -8.34 -7.17 4.08
C LEU A 306 -8.40 -7.26 5.60
N PRO A 307 -7.60 -6.47 6.34
CA PRO A 307 -7.55 -6.55 7.81
C PRO A 307 -8.62 -5.70 8.50
N ALA A 308 -9.10 -4.64 7.87
CA ALA A 308 -10.07 -3.70 8.43
C ALA A 308 -11.44 -3.82 7.76
N PRO A 309 -12.54 -3.44 8.43
CA PRO A 309 -13.85 -3.37 7.82
C PRO A 309 -13.84 -2.51 6.55
N LEU A 310 -14.69 -2.87 5.59
CA LEU A 310 -14.87 -2.09 4.37
C LEU A 310 -15.50 -0.73 4.70
N HIS A 311 -15.09 0.27 3.93
CA HIS A 311 -15.83 1.53 3.88
C HIS A 311 -17.22 1.28 3.27
N PRO A 312 -18.31 1.91 3.78
CA PRO A 312 -19.67 1.71 3.25
C PRO A 312 -19.76 1.85 1.72
N GLY A 313 -19.09 2.84 1.14
CA GLY A 313 -19.07 3.03 -0.32
C GLY A 313 -18.41 1.89 -1.09
N ALA A 314 -17.33 1.33 -0.59
CA ALA A 314 -16.70 0.16 -1.19
C ALA A 314 -17.60 -1.10 -1.04
N ALA A 315 -18.17 -1.28 0.15
CA ALA A 315 -19.09 -2.39 0.41
C ALA A 315 -20.33 -2.34 -0.51
N ARG A 316 -20.88 -1.14 -0.77
CA ARG A 316 -21.99 -0.94 -1.70
C ARG A 316 -21.63 -1.41 -3.10
N TYR A 317 -20.47 -1.00 -3.62
CA TYR A 317 -20.01 -1.42 -4.94
C TYR A 317 -19.84 -2.94 -5.04
N TYR A 318 -19.20 -3.57 -4.04
CA TYR A 318 -19.00 -5.01 -4.07
C TYR A 318 -20.30 -5.81 -3.99
N LYS A 319 -21.29 -5.34 -3.22
CA LYS A 319 -22.64 -5.95 -3.21
C LYS A 319 -23.32 -5.83 -4.59
N GLU A 320 -23.19 -4.70 -5.28
CA GLU A 320 -23.70 -4.54 -6.65
C GLU A 320 -23.02 -5.51 -7.63
N MET A 321 -21.73 -5.82 -7.40
CA MET A 321 -20.99 -6.80 -8.19
C MET A 321 -21.23 -8.25 -7.77
N GLY A 322 -22.12 -8.50 -6.80
CA GLY A 322 -22.51 -9.83 -6.35
C GLY A 322 -21.54 -10.49 -5.37
N LEU A 323 -20.57 -9.77 -4.78
CA LEU A 323 -19.68 -10.33 -3.77
C LEU A 323 -20.42 -10.54 -2.45
N ASN A 324 -20.21 -11.70 -1.84
CA ASN A 324 -20.60 -11.94 -0.45
C ASN A 324 -19.54 -11.32 0.47
N ILE A 325 -19.94 -10.33 1.29
CA ILE A 325 -19.04 -9.65 2.23
C ILE A 325 -19.11 -10.37 3.57
N PRO A 326 -17.99 -10.94 4.06
CA PRO A 326 -17.94 -11.57 5.37
C PRO A 326 -18.25 -10.57 6.50
N ASP A 327 -18.89 -11.04 7.59
CA ASP A 327 -19.29 -10.19 8.73
C ASP A 327 -18.13 -9.37 9.30
N ARG A 328 -16.93 -9.95 9.37
CA ARG A 328 -15.72 -9.24 9.84
C ARG A 328 -15.34 -7.99 9.01
N LEU A 329 -15.85 -7.90 7.79
CA LEU A 329 -15.62 -6.75 6.89
C LEU A 329 -16.81 -5.79 6.85
N ILE A 330 -17.87 -6.03 7.58
CA ILE A 330 -19.00 -5.12 7.73
C ILE A 330 -18.63 -4.10 8.83
N ALA A 331 -18.65 -2.82 8.50
CA ALA A 331 -18.49 -1.77 9.49
C ALA A 331 -19.75 -1.69 10.36
N ASN A 332 -19.57 -1.72 11.67
CA ASN A 332 -20.65 -1.50 12.65
C ASN A 332 -20.98 -0.02 12.75
#